data_693a0b5f5a9d9c2920d4a9b15a765f35
#
_entry.id   693a0b5f5a9d9c2920d4a9b15a765f35
#
_cell.length_a   1.000
_cell.length_b   1.000
_cell.length_c   1.000
_cell.angle_alpha   90.00
_cell.angle_beta   90.00
_cell.angle_gamma   90.00
#
_symmetry.space_group_name_H-M   'P 1'
#
loop_
_entity.id
_entity.type
_entity.pdbx_description
1 polymer ?
#
loop_
_entity_poly.entity_id
_entity_poly.type
_entity_poly.pdbx_seq_one_letter_code
_entity_poly.pdbx_strand_id
1 'polypeptide(L)'
;SAVNLIAVAAVSVVGLILMGLCVVPDFEDLRKGMDIFWQEFPELWARFTQADVLQAFGLLLVNAIVAFSNELILIMLAVTIGSLVAKKHKILAAVAFYYILHVVDLTFTGVSMVKLAESPNSLLGLLALVNLIIAVAGYFLMYFLVDKKLNLN
;
A
#
# COMPACT_ATOMS: atom_id res chain seq x y z
N SER A 1 -0.58 -0.07 15.12
CA SER A 1 -1.16 -1.22 15.83
C SER A 1 -2.28 -1.83 14.99
N ALA A 2 -2.56 -3.12 15.17
CA ALA A 2 -3.63 -3.84 14.48
C ALA A 2 -4.99 -3.12 14.57
N VAL A 3 -5.23 -2.42 15.67
CA VAL A 3 -6.45 -1.61 15.91
C VAL A 3 -6.59 -0.50 14.87
N ASN A 4 -5.50 0.19 14.52
CA ASN A 4 -5.55 1.26 13.52
C ASN A 4 -5.81 0.71 12.10
N LEU A 5 -5.29 -0.48 11.79
CA LEU A 5 -5.52 -1.13 10.51
C LEU A 5 -7.01 -1.53 10.35
N ILE A 6 -7.58 -2.09 11.41
CA ILE A 6 -9.02 -2.44 11.45
C ILE A 6 -9.88 -1.18 11.33
N ALA A 7 -9.51 -0.10 12.02
CA ALA A 7 -10.23 1.17 11.95
C ALA A 7 -10.19 1.77 10.54
N VAL A 8 -9.01 1.79 9.89
CA VAL A 8 -8.87 2.28 8.51
C VAL A 8 -9.66 1.41 7.53
N ALA A 9 -9.60 0.08 7.65
CA ALA A 9 -10.38 -0.82 6.82
C ALA A 9 -11.89 -0.60 7.03
N ALA A 10 -12.35 -0.47 8.27
CA ALA A 10 -13.75 -0.20 8.59
C ALA A 10 -14.22 1.13 7.99
N VAL A 11 -13.44 2.21 8.15
CA VAL A 11 -13.75 3.53 7.57
C VAL A 11 -13.78 3.47 6.04
N SER A 12 -12.86 2.73 5.41
CA SER A 12 -12.84 2.56 3.95
C SER A 12 -14.07 1.81 3.44
N VAL A 13 -14.47 0.74 4.12
CA VAL A 13 -15.68 -0.03 3.79
C VAL A 13 -16.94 0.82 3.97
N VAL A 14 -17.05 1.56 5.07
CA VAL A 14 -18.16 2.48 5.30
C VAL A 14 -18.20 3.59 4.25
N GLY A 15 -17.03 4.14 3.89
CA GLY A 15 -16.93 5.15 2.83
C GLY A 15 -17.39 4.63 1.47
N LEU A 16 -17.02 3.40 1.10
CA LEU A 16 -17.46 2.75 -0.13
C LEU A 16 -18.98 2.48 -0.13
N ILE A 17 -19.53 2.04 1.01
CA ILE A 17 -20.98 1.84 1.17
C ILE A 17 -21.73 3.17 1.03
N LEU A 18 -21.28 4.22 1.71
CA LEU A 18 -21.87 5.55 1.61
C LEU A 18 -21.77 6.13 0.21
N MET A 19 -20.63 5.96 -0.48
CA MET A 19 -20.47 6.36 -1.87
C MET A 19 -21.44 5.60 -2.79
N GLY A 20 -21.56 4.28 -2.60
CA GLY A 20 -22.55 3.46 -3.32
C GLY A 20 -23.97 3.94 -3.10
N LEU A 21 -24.36 4.25 -1.87
CA LEU A 21 -25.68 4.78 -1.53
C LEU A 21 -25.95 6.18 -2.12
N CYS A 22 -24.91 7.02 -2.26
CA CYS A 22 -25.04 8.34 -2.88
C CYS A 22 -25.16 8.29 -4.41
N VAL A 23 -24.66 7.21 -5.05
CA VAL A 23 -24.68 7.03 -6.52
C VAL A 23 -25.99 6.34 -6.97
N VAL A 24 -26.67 5.61 -6.08
CA VAL A 24 -27.92 4.91 -6.40
C VAL A 24 -29.10 5.87 -6.20
N PRO A 25 -29.74 6.33 -7.27
CA PRO A 25 -30.80 7.36 -7.20
C PRO A 25 -32.12 6.82 -6.65
N ASP A 26 -32.32 5.49 -6.58
CA ASP A 26 -33.57 4.90 -6.13
C ASP A 26 -33.36 3.59 -5.37
N PHE A 27 -34.16 3.36 -4.31
CA PHE A 27 -34.16 2.15 -3.51
C PHE A 27 -34.51 0.90 -4.34
N GLU A 28 -35.28 1.08 -5.39
CA GLU A 28 -35.68 0.00 -6.29
C GLU A 28 -34.50 -0.50 -7.15
N ASP A 29 -33.63 0.39 -7.58
CA ASP A 29 -32.40 0.04 -8.32
C ASP A 29 -31.38 -0.66 -7.44
N LEU A 30 -31.26 -0.26 -6.16
CA LEU A 30 -30.45 -0.95 -5.18
C LEU A 30 -30.93 -2.41 -4.96
N ARG A 31 -32.25 -2.59 -4.84
CA ARG A 31 -32.86 -3.90 -4.68
C ARG A 31 -32.62 -4.80 -5.90
N LYS A 32 -32.83 -4.26 -7.11
CA LYS A 32 -32.51 -4.99 -8.36
C LYS A 32 -31.03 -5.38 -8.45
N GLY A 33 -30.13 -4.45 -8.07
CA GLY A 33 -28.70 -4.72 -8.02
C GLY A 33 -28.34 -5.83 -7.02
N MET A 34 -28.98 -5.83 -5.86
CA MET A 34 -28.82 -6.89 -4.86
C MET A 34 -29.34 -8.24 -5.34
N ASP A 35 -30.52 -8.27 -6.00
CA ASP A 35 -31.08 -9.51 -6.53
C ASP A 35 -30.18 -10.11 -7.63
N ILE A 36 -29.64 -9.28 -8.52
CA ILE A 36 -28.67 -9.70 -9.55
C ILE A 36 -27.40 -10.23 -8.88
N PHE A 37 -26.88 -9.52 -7.88
CA PHE A 37 -25.69 -9.95 -7.12
C PHE A 37 -25.88 -11.34 -6.50
N TRP A 38 -27.02 -11.58 -5.85
CA TRP A 38 -27.30 -12.89 -5.23
C TRP A 38 -27.52 -14.00 -6.24
N GLN A 39 -28.04 -13.69 -7.42
CA GLN A 39 -28.18 -14.67 -8.50
C GLN A 39 -26.83 -15.07 -9.10
N GLU A 40 -25.91 -14.12 -9.24
CA GLU A 40 -24.58 -14.36 -9.82
C GLU A 40 -23.51 -14.77 -8.76
N PHE A 41 -23.83 -14.60 -7.47
CA PHE A 41 -22.89 -14.88 -6.39
C PHE A 41 -22.34 -16.32 -6.40
N PRO A 42 -23.11 -17.38 -6.66
CA PRO A 42 -22.58 -18.74 -6.71
C PRO A 42 -21.53 -18.92 -7.83
N GLU A 43 -21.74 -18.28 -8.99
CA GLU A 43 -20.80 -18.34 -10.11
C GLU A 43 -19.54 -17.50 -9.81
N LEU A 44 -19.70 -16.33 -9.22
CA LEU A 44 -18.58 -15.51 -8.73
C LEU A 44 -17.77 -16.24 -7.68
N TRP A 45 -18.44 -16.93 -6.74
CA TRP A 45 -17.77 -17.71 -5.71
C TRP A 45 -17.00 -18.89 -6.30
N ALA A 46 -17.59 -19.60 -7.26
CA ALA A 46 -16.93 -20.71 -7.96
C ALA A 46 -15.69 -20.23 -8.74
N ARG A 47 -15.73 -19.04 -9.35
CA ARG A 47 -14.58 -18.41 -10.01
C ARG A 47 -13.54 -17.96 -9.00
N PHE A 48 -13.96 -17.38 -7.87
CA PHE A 48 -13.06 -16.89 -6.82
C PHE A 48 -12.29 -18.02 -6.15
N THR A 49 -12.87 -19.21 -6.05
CA THR A 49 -12.21 -20.40 -5.48
C THR A 49 -11.29 -21.13 -6.46
N GLN A 50 -11.18 -20.68 -7.72
CA GLN A 50 -10.18 -21.22 -8.64
C GLN A 50 -8.76 -20.90 -8.12
N ALA A 51 -7.86 -21.87 -8.26
CA ALA A 51 -6.50 -21.78 -7.73
C ALA A 51 -5.76 -20.53 -8.18
N ASP A 52 -5.93 -20.12 -9.45
CA ASP A 52 -5.28 -18.95 -10.04
C ASP A 52 -5.78 -17.63 -9.42
N VAL A 53 -7.09 -17.54 -9.14
CA VAL A 53 -7.70 -16.38 -8.51
C VAL A 53 -7.31 -16.27 -7.04
N LEU A 54 -7.27 -17.40 -6.33
CA LEU A 54 -6.80 -17.46 -4.94
C LEU A 54 -5.33 -17.06 -4.84
N GLN A 55 -4.50 -17.52 -5.77
CA GLN A 55 -3.10 -17.14 -5.83
C GLN A 55 -2.93 -15.64 -6.11
N ALA A 56 -3.67 -15.09 -7.07
CA ALA A 56 -3.64 -13.66 -7.38
C ALA A 56 -4.10 -12.82 -6.18
N PHE A 57 -5.14 -13.25 -5.48
CA PHE A 57 -5.63 -12.58 -4.27
C PHE A 57 -4.61 -12.64 -3.13
N GLY A 58 -3.98 -13.80 -2.92
CA GLY A 58 -2.90 -13.96 -1.95
C GLY A 58 -1.72 -13.03 -2.24
N LEU A 59 -1.28 -12.97 -3.51
CA LEU A 59 -0.23 -12.05 -3.95
C LEU A 59 -0.62 -10.58 -3.76
N LEU A 60 -1.88 -10.23 -3.98
CA LEU A 60 -2.41 -8.89 -3.79
C LEU A 60 -2.40 -8.48 -2.32
N LEU A 61 -2.78 -9.38 -1.41
CA LEU A 61 -2.70 -9.16 0.04
C LEU A 61 -1.24 -9.00 0.50
N VAL A 62 -0.34 -9.85 0.03
CA VAL A 62 1.10 -9.72 0.34
C VAL A 62 1.62 -8.37 -0.14
N ASN A 63 1.29 -7.97 -1.38
CA ASN A 63 1.65 -6.66 -1.91
C ASN A 63 1.14 -5.52 -1.05
N ALA A 64 -0.13 -5.57 -0.62
CA ALA A 64 -0.72 -4.52 0.21
C ALA A 64 0.03 -4.38 1.55
N ILE A 65 0.38 -5.50 2.19
CA ILE A 65 1.12 -5.50 3.46
C ILE A 65 2.53 -4.94 3.27
N VAL A 66 3.22 -5.40 2.22
CA VAL A 66 4.61 -4.97 1.94
C VAL A 66 4.65 -3.50 1.53
N ALA A 67 3.73 -3.05 0.67
CA ALA A 67 3.63 -1.65 0.25
C ALA A 67 3.34 -0.73 1.44
N PHE A 68 2.42 -1.12 2.33
CA PHE A 68 2.15 -0.36 3.55
C PHE A 68 3.37 -0.29 4.47
N SER A 69 4.10 -1.38 4.62
CA SER A 69 5.34 -1.41 5.41
C SER A 69 6.41 -0.51 4.80
N ASN A 70 6.57 -0.54 3.48
CA ASN A 70 7.48 0.32 2.74
C ASN A 70 7.15 1.79 2.96
N GLU A 71 5.89 2.18 2.84
CA GLU A 71 5.42 3.55 3.06
C GLU A 71 5.75 4.05 4.48
N LEU A 72 5.52 3.24 5.51
CA LEU A 72 5.89 3.58 6.88
C LEU A 72 7.40 3.80 7.04
N ILE A 73 8.22 2.96 6.43
CA ILE A 73 9.68 3.09 6.46
C ILE A 73 10.12 4.37 5.76
N LEU A 74 9.55 4.72 4.61
CA LEU A 74 9.84 5.96 3.90
C LEU A 74 9.50 7.20 4.73
N ILE A 75 8.34 7.20 5.40
CA ILE A 75 7.95 8.29 6.30
C ILE A 75 8.95 8.42 7.47
N MET A 76 9.29 7.31 8.13
CA MET A 76 10.23 7.30 9.24
C MET A 76 11.62 7.76 8.80
N LEU A 77 12.09 7.32 7.64
CA LEU A 77 13.36 7.73 7.04
C LEU A 77 13.37 9.23 6.73
N ALA A 78 12.30 9.74 6.12
CA ALA A 78 12.14 11.16 5.81
C ALA A 78 12.18 12.05 7.06
N VAL A 79 11.48 11.62 8.13
CA VAL A 79 11.50 12.30 9.43
C VAL A 79 12.89 12.29 10.05
N THR A 80 13.58 11.15 9.97
CA THR A 80 14.95 11.00 10.48
C THR A 80 15.91 11.93 9.75
N ILE A 81 15.93 11.89 8.41
CA ILE A 81 16.79 12.76 7.59
C ILE A 81 16.44 14.24 7.82
N GLY A 82 15.15 14.59 7.78
CA GLY A 82 14.67 15.95 8.02
C GLY A 82 15.11 16.49 9.37
N SER A 83 15.08 15.65 10.41
CA SER A 83 15.56 16.04 11.76
C SER A 83 17.07 16.20 11.86
N LEU A 84 17.84 15.51 11.01
CA LEU A 84 19.29 15.63 10.95
C LEU A 84 19.76 16.87 10.19
N VAL A 85 19.09 17.18 9.07
CA VAL A 85 19.50 18.24 8.16
C VAL A 85 19.02 19.61 8.61
N ALA A 86 17.80 19.69 9.14
CA ALA A 86 17.17 20.97 9.49
C ALA A 86 17.08 21.17 11.02
N LYS A 87 17.80 22.18 11.55
CA LYS A 87 17.71 22.54 12.98
C LYS A 87 16.41 23.28 13.32
N LYS A 88 15.93 24.16 12.45
CA LYS A 88 14.80 25.07 12.70
C LYS A 88 13.47 24.61 12.09
N HIS A 89 13.50 24.01 10.90
CA HIS A 89 12.29 23.64 10.15
C HIS A 89 12.23 22.12 9.87
N LYS A 90 12.34 21.31 10.92
CA LYS A 90 12.42 19.84 10.84
C LYS A 90 11.25 19.22 10.10
N ILE A 91 10.02 19.70 10.35
CA ILE A 91 8.80 19.18 9.72
C ILE A 91 8.81 19.47 8.22
N LEU A 92 9.15 20.71 7.82
CA LEU A 92 9.20 21.07 6.40
C LEU A 92 10.26 20.27 5.65
N ALA A 93 11.42 20.07 6.26
CA ALA A 93 12.48 19.24 5.71
C ALA A 93 12.03 17.77 5.60
N ALA A 94 11.36 17.23 6.62
CA ALA A 94 10.83 15.87 6.57
C ALA A 94 9.83 15.68 5.43
N VAL A 95 8.92 16.63 5.22
CA VAL A 95 7.97 16.60 4.11
C VAL A 95 8.69 16.64 2.76
N ALA A 96 9.68 17.52 2.59
CA ALA A 96 10.46 17.59 1.36
C ALA A 96 11.22 16.29 1.07
N PHE A 97 11.87 15.71 2.08
CA PHE A 97 12.56 14.43 1.93
C PHE A 97 11.59 13.27 1.66
N TYR A 98 10.40 13.27 2.26
CA TYR A 98 9.38 12.29 1.96
C TYR A 98 9.01 12.30 0.47
N TYR A 99 8.74 13.47 -0.10
CA TYR A 99 8.44 13.57 -1.54
C TYR A 99 9.60 13.10 -2.42
N ILE A 100 10.83 13.45 -2.07
CA ILE A 100 12.01 12.99 -2.82
C ILE A 100 12.13 11.47 -2.78
N LEU A 101 12.03 10.87 -1.59
CA LEU A 101 12.11 9.43 -1.41
C LEU A 101 10.97 8.71 -2.13
N HIS A 102 9.76 9.25 -2.07
CA HIS A 102 8.60 8.68 -2.76
C HIS A 102 8.75 8.72 -4.28
N VAL A 103 9.28 9.79 -4.85
CA VAL A 103 9.58 9.87 -6.29
C VAL A 103 10.64 8.85 -6.69
N VAL A 104 11.68 8.65 -5.88
CA VAL A 104 12.72 7.64 -6.12
C VAL A 104 12.11 6.23 -6.09
N ASP A 105 11.28 5.94 -5.09
CA ASP A 105 10.57 4.67 -4.93
C ASP A 105 9.67 4.37 -6.14
N LEU A 106 8.82 5.32 -6.52
CA LEU A 106 7.94 5.19 -7.70
C LEU A 106 8.73 4.97 -8.99
N THR A 107 9.84 5.69 -9.17
CA THR A 107 10.68 5.57 -10.36
C THR A 107 11.33 4.19 -10.41
N PHE A 108 11.88 3.72 -9.30
CA PHE A 108 12.54 2.42 -9.23
C PHE A 108 11.54 1.28 -9.45
N THR A 109 10.38 1.36 -8.79
CA THR A 109 9.28 0.39 -8.95
C THR A 109 8.76 0.38 -10.38
N GLY A 110 8.48 1.55 -10.96
CA GLY A 110 7.97 1.67 -12.34
C GLY A 110 8.94 1.12 -13.38
N VAL A 111 10.23 1.44 -13.29
CA VAL A 111 11.25 0.92 -14.21
C VAL A 111 11.40 -0.60 -14.08
N SER A 112 11.35 -1.13 -12.86
CA SER A 112 11.43 -2.56 -12.61
C SER A 112 10.24 -3.30 -13.21
N MET A 113 9.02 -2.74 -13.09
CA MET A 113 7.80 -3.29 -13.65
C MET A 113 7.85 -3.40 -15.18
N VAL A 114 8.22 -2.31 -15.85
CA VAL A 114 8.25 -2.27 -17.33
C VAL A 114 9.25 -3.27 -17.90
N LYS A 115 10.37 -3.52 -17.21
CA LYS A 115 11.45 -4.36 -17.73
C LYS A 115 11.30 -5.85 -17.44
N LEU A 116 10.63 -6.22 -16.36
CA LEU A 116 10.69 -7.57 -15.80
C LEU A 116 9.35 -8.30 -15.76
N ALA A 117 8.22 -7.60 -16.00
CA ALA A 117 6.90 -8.22 -15.90
C ALA A 117 6.51 -8.91 -17.22
N GLU A 118 6.41 -10.23 -17.20
CA GLU A 118 6.01 -11.06 -18.34
C GLU A 118 4.53 -11.48 -18.27
N SER A 119 3.95 -11.53 -17.07
CA SER A 119 2.56 -11.92 -16.83
C SER A 119 1.97 -11.16 -15.63
N PRO A 120 0.62 -11.09 -15.46
CA PRO A 120 0.00 -10.41 -14.31
C PRO A 120 0.47 -10.96 -12.95
N ASN A 121 0.62 -12.27 -12.82
CA ASN A 121 1.08 -12.89 -11.58
C ASN A 121 2.57 -12.65 -11.33
N SER A 122 3.40 -12.68 -12.37
CA SER A 122 4.82 -12.31 -12.26
C SER A 122 4.99 -10.84 -11.90
N LEU A 123 4.11 -9.97 -12.42
CA LEU A 123 4.06 -8.55 -12.08
C LEU A 123 3.77 -8.34 -10.60
N LEU A 124 2.76 -9.01 -10.04
CA LEU A 124 2.42 -8.89 -8.62
C LEU A 124 3.55 -9.43 -7.72
N GLY A 125 4.14 -10.56 -8.09
CA GLY A 125 5.26 -11.15 -7.34
C GLY A 125 6.51 -10.25 -7.37
N LEU A 126 6.81 -9.68 -8.53
CA LEU A 126 7.92 -8.76 -8.71
C LEU A 126 7.70 -7.46 -7.91
N LEU A 127 6.49 -6.91 -7.93
CA LEU A 127 6.11 -5.73 -7.16
C LEU A 127 6.36 -5.95 -5.66
N ALA A 128 5.92 -7.09 -5.13
CA ALA A 128 6.14 -7.44 -3.73
C ALA A 128 7.64 -7.53 -3.42
N LEU A 129 8.42 -8.14 -4.30
CA LEU A 129 9.86 -8.32 -4.12
C LEU A 129 10.60 -6.97 -4.17
N VAL A 130 10.28 -6.10 -5.12
CA VAL A 130 10.87 -4.76 -5.24
C VAL A 130 10.56 -3.93 -3.99
N ASN A 131 9.30 -3.87 -3.58
CA ASN A 131 8.89 -3.15 -2.37
C ASN A 131 9.57 -3.71 -1.11
N LEU A 132 9.75 -5.03 -1.02
CA LEU A 132 10.47 -5.66 0.09
C LEU A 132 11.94 -5.23 0.12
N ILE A 133 12.61 -5.21 -1.02
CA ILE A 133 14.02 -4.78 -1.13
C ILE A 133 14.15 -3.31 -0.67
N ILE A 134 13.26 -2.44 -1.14
CA ILE A 134 13.26 -1.03 -0.77
C ILE A 134 13.01 -0.86 0.73
N ALA A 135 12.03 -1.59 1.29
CA ALA A 135 11.73 -1.58 2.72
C ALA A 135 12.93 -2.01 3.57
N VAL A 136 13.59 -3.11 3.19
CA VAL A 136 14.79 -3.61 3.89
C VAL A 136 15.93 -2.61 3.80
N ALA A 137 16.22 -2.08 2.61
CA ALA A 137 17.25 -1.06 2.41
C ALA A 137 16.96 0.22 3.22
N GLY A 138 15.70 0.69 3.20
CA GLY A 138 15.25 1.83 3.98
C GLY A 138 15.39 1.62 5.49
N TYR A 139 15.05 0.42 5.98
CA TYR A 139 15.21 0.06 7.38
C TYR A 139 16.68 0.11 7.82
N PHE A 140 17.58 -0.49 7.05
CA PHE A 140 19.02 -0.46 7.35
C PHE A 140 19.57 0.95 7.31
N LEU A 141 19.17 1.75 6.34
CA LEU A 141 19.58 3.15 6.24
C LEU A 141 19.09 3.96 7.46
N MET A 142 17.84 3.77 7.87
CA MET A 142 17.29 4.41 9.06
C MET A 142 18.05 3.99 10.32
N TYR A 143 18.30 2.70 10.48
CA TYR A 143 19.05 2.17 11.60
C TYR A 143 20.46 2.81 11.70
N PHE A 144 21.17 2.85 10.58
CA PHE A 144 22.50 3.47 10.50
C PHE A 144 22.49 4.97 10.85
N LEU A 145 21.47 5.71 10.36
CA LEU A 145 21.34 7.14 10.66
C LEU A 145 21.02 7.40 12.14
N VAL A 146 20.17 6.58 12.75
CA VAL A 146 19.81 6.69 14.17
C VAL A 146 21.01 6.36 15.05
N ASP A 147 21.72 5.27 14.76
CA ASP A 147 22.92 4.86 15.52
C ASP A 147 24.01 5.94 15.48
N LYS A 148 24.28 6.50 14.29
CA LYS A 148 25.23 7.59 14.14
C LYS A 148 24.83 8.85 14.92
N LYS A 149 23.52 9.13 15.04
CA LYS A 149 23.03 10.28 15.81
C LYS A 149 23.16 10.08 17.32
N LEU A 150 22.92 8.85 17.80
CA LEU A 150 23.05 8.51 19.22
C LEU A 150 24.52 8.51 19.69
N ASN A 151 25.44 8.16 18.81
CA ASN A 151 26.88 8.14 19.11
C ASN A 151 27.57 9.52 19.01
N LEU A 152 26.86 10.57 18.60
CA LEU A 152 27.38 11.95 18.51
C LEU A 152 26.96 12.83 19.70
N ASN A 153 26.27 12.27 20.70
CA ASN A 153 25.98 12.88 21.98
C ASN A 153 26.79 12.17 23.08
#